data_84ac614bff3a9f7c84c9b991653bc216
#
_entry.id   84ac614bff3a9f7c84c9b991653bc216
#
_cell.length_a   1.000
_cell.length_b   1.000
_cell.length_c   1.000
_cell.angle_alpha   90.00
_cell.angle_beta   90.00
_cell.angle_gamma   90.00
#
_symmetry.space_group_name_H-M   'P 1'
#
loop_
_entity.id
_entity.type
_entity.pdbx_description
1 polymer ?
#
loop_
_entity_poly.entity_id
_entity_poly.type
_entity_poly.pdbx_seq_one_letter_code
_entity_poly.pdbx_strand_id
1 'polypeptide(L)'
;KKTALALTERKTRYEIIEVLKAHTADEVVKALNRIEKRLGASFYSVFQTITVDNGSEFKDFEALEKAINRVGNRTKIYYCHARSPQERGSNENANLLIRRWLPKGSDFDKILTRDKVKNVEEWINFYPRRLFKGKCSFVLFQEELALL
;
A
#
# COMPACT_ATOMS: atom_id res chain seq x y z
N LYS A 1 -9.88 -1.66 16.90
CA LYS A 1 -8.48 -2.08 17.01
C LYS A 1 -7.71 -1.64 15.78
N LYS A 2 -6.58 -0.97 15.98
CA LYS A 2 -5.77 -0.45 14.89
C LYS A 2 -5.15 -1.58 14.06
N THR A 3 -5.02 -1.34 12.76
CA THR A 3 -4.30 -2.20 11.85
C THR A 3 -3.56 -1.35 10.81
N ALA A 4 -2.71 -1.96 10.02
CA ALA A 4 -1.97 -1.27 8.98
C ALA A 4 -2.44 -1.74 7.60
N LEU A 5 -2.60 -0.79 6.68
CA LEU A 5 -2.80 -1.06 5.26
C LEU A 5 -1.46 -0.86 4.56
N ALA A 6 -1.03 -1.85 3.81
CA ALA A 6 0.19 -1.76 3.02
C ALA A 6 -0.15 -1.88 1.53
N LEU A 7 0.33 -0.93 0.75
CA LEU A 7 0.14 -0.88 -0.70
C LEU A 7 1.51 -0.96 -1.37
N THR A 8 1.72 -2.00 -2.17
CA THR A 8 2.99 -2.24 -2.85
C THR A 8 2.87 -1.91 -4.34
N GLU A 9 3.72 -1.00 -4.83
CA GLU A 9 3.86 -0.78 -6.27
C GLU A 9 4.73 -1.91 -6.86
N ARG A 10 4.23 -2.60 -7.87
CA ARG A 10 4.82 -3.89 -8.31
C ARG A 10 6.13 -3.76 -9.04
N LYS A 11 6.36 -2.69 -9.81
CA LYS A 11 7.56 -2.52 -10.61
C LYS A 11 8.77 -2.17 -9.75
N THR A 12 8.60 -1.22 -8.85
CA THR A 12 9.69 -0.67 -8.02
C THR A 12 9.70 -1.25 -6.62
N ARG A 13 8.67 -1.98 -6.23
CA ARG A 13 8.44 -2.48 -4.87
C ARG A 13 8.28 -1.35 -3.83
N TYR A 14 7.99 -0.15 -4.30
CA TYR A 14 7.74 0.99 -3.41
C TYR A 14 6.54 0.70 -2.52
N GLU A 15 6.69 0.94 -1.23
CA GLU A 15 5.68 0.62 -0.22
C GLU A 15 5.05 1.88 0.34
N ILE A 16 3.72 1.88 0.43
CA ILE A 16 2.96 2.92 1.12
C ILE A 16 2.21 2.24 2.25
N ILE A 17 2.38 2.74 3.47
CA ILE A 17 1.76 2.17 4.66
C ILE A 17 0.90 3.21 5.34
N GLU A 18 -0.36 2.85 5.62
CA GLU A 18 -1.32 3.73 6.30
C GLU A 18 -1.85 3.06 7.56
N VAL A 19 -2.11 3.84 8.58
CA VAL A 19 -2.76 3.36 9.80
C VAL A 19 -4.26 3.37 9.60
N LEU A 20 -4.91 2.24 9.86
CA LEU A 20 -6.36 2.13 9.94
C LEU A 20 -6.77 2.11 11.41
N LYS A 21 -7.73 2.94 11.78
CA LYS A 21 -8.25 2.97 13.16
C LYS A 21 -9.03 1.70 13.50
N ALA A 22 -9.58 1.05 12.49
CA ALA A 22 -10.31 -0.20 12.60
C ALA A 22 -10.20 -1.00 11.31
N HIS A 23 -10.42 -2.28 11.37
CA HIS A 23 -10.39 -3.19 10.22
C HIS A 23 -11.73 -3.15 9.48
N THR A 24 -12.05 -2.02 8.86
CA THR A 24 -13.32 -1.78 8.19
C THR A 24 -13.13 -1.23 6.79
N ALA A 25 -14.15 -1.43 5.93
CA ALA A 25 -14.14 -0.91 4.57
C ALA A 25 -14.03 0.62 4.55
N ASP A 26 -14.72 1.29 5.45
CA ASP A 26 -14.69 2.76 5.56
C ASP A 26 -13.28 3.27 5.84
N GLU A 27 -12.53 2.61 6.73
CA GLU A 27 -11.17 3.00 7.05
C GLU A 27 -10.21 2.79 5.87
N VAL A 28 -10.40 1.74 5.08
CA VAL A 28 -9.61 1.51 3.87
C VAL A 28 -9.87 2.61 2.83
N VAL A 29 -11.12 2.98 2.63
CA VAL A 29 -11.48 4.08 1.72
C VAL A 29 -10.82 5.39 2.16
N LYS A 30 -10.86 5.71 3.45
CA LYS A 30 -10.20 6.90 4.00
C LYS A 30 -8.68 6.86 3.77
N ALA A 31 -8.07 5.69 3.93
CA ALA A 31 -6.64 5.52 3.67
C ALA A 31 -6.29 5.77 2.20
N LEU A 32 -7.07 5.23 1.26
CA LEU A 32 -6.87 5.48 -0.16
C LEU A 32 -7.08 6.96 -0.51
N ASN A 33 -8.04 7.62 0.14
CA ASN A 33 -8.24 9.06 -0.03
C ASN A 33 -6.99 9.85 0.37
N ARG A 34 -6.34 9.47 1.48
CA ARG A 34 -5.10 10.11 1.92
C ARG A 34 -3.95 9.87 0.93
N ILE A 35 -3.85 8.65 0.41
CA ILE A 35 -2.82 8.31 -0.58
C ILE A 35 -3.03 9.09 -1.88
N GLU A 36 -4.27 9.18 -2.34
CA GLU A 36 -4.61 9.95 -3.54
C GLU A 36 -4.21 11.43 -3.38
N LYS A 37 -4.53 12.03 -2.24
CA LYS A 37 -4.12 13.42 -1.93
C LYS A 37 -2.60 13.58 -1.90
N ARG A 38 -1.91 12.61 -1.28
CA ARG A 38 -0.44 12.65 -1.13
C ARG A 38 0.27 12.60 -2.48
N LEU A 39 -0.18 11.76 -3.39
CA LEU A 39 0.44 11.59 -4.71
C LEU A 39 -0.10 12.55 -5.76
N GLY A 40 -1.27 13.13 -5.55
CA GLY A 40 -1.89 14.02 -6.52
C GLY A 40 -2.14 13.32 -7.86
N ALA A 41 -1.87 14.03 -8.97
CA ALA A 41 -2.10 13.49 -10.31
C ALA A 41 -1.27 12.23 -10.60
N SER A 42 -0.13 12.05 -9.95
CA SER A 42 0.70 10.85 -10.13
C SER A 42 -0.01 9.58 -9.68
N PHE A 43 -0.96 9.67 -8.75
CA PHE A 43 -1.71 8.51 -8.29
C PHE A 43 -2.34 7.73 -9.43
N TYR A 44 -2.95 8.45 -10.37
CA TYR A 44 -3.70 7.83 -11.48
C TYR A 44 -2.80 7.10 -12.48
N SER A 45 -1.57 7.56 -12.62
CA SER A 45 -0.59 6.91 -13.50
C SER A 45 0.09 5.72 -12.80
N VAL A 46 0.35 5.84 -11.51
CA VAL A 46 1.03 4.81 -10.71
C VAL A 46 0.08 3.65 -10.39
N PHE A 47 -1.11 3.98 -9.91
CA PHE A 47 -2.08 2.98 -9.43
C PHE A 47 -3.27 2.87 -10.38
N GLN A 48 -3.00 2.52 -11.64
CA GLN A 48 -4.06 2.26 -12.61
C GLN A 48 -4.95 1.11 -12.17
N THR A 49 -4.35 0.10 -11.51
CA THR A 49 -5.06 -1.03 -10.92
C THR A 49 -4.51 -1.31 -9.52
N ILE A 50 -5.37 -1.82 -8.66
CA ILE A 50 -4.98 -2.30 -7.33
C ILE A 50 -5.59 -3.68 -7.15
N THR A 51 -4.75 -4.67 -6.79
CA THR A 51 -5.20 -6.02 -6.50
C THR A 51 -5.29 -6.20 -4.99
N VAL A 52 -6.42 -6.67 -4.53
CA VAL A 52 -6.70 -6.90 -3.10
C VAL A 52 -7.10 -8.34 -2.86
N ASP A 53 -7.03 -8.79 -1.61
CA ASP A 53 -7.59 -10.09 -1.24
C ASP A 53 -9.10 -9.99 -1.02
N ASN A 54 -9.75 -11.10 -0.64
CA ASN A 54 -11.18 -11.16 -0.43
C ASN A 54 -11.60 -10.77 1.00
N GLY A 55 -10.78 -10.01 1.70
CA GLY A 55 -11.09 -9.52 3.04
C GLY A 55 -12.32 -8.62 3.06
N SER A 56 -13.03 -8.64 4.18
CA SER A 56 -14.23 -7.81 4.34
C SER A 56 -13.97 -6.32 4.23
N GLU A 57 -12.76 -5.87 4.55
CA GLU A 57 -12.34 -4.47 4.46
C GLU A 57 -12.22 -3.98 3.02
N PHE A 58 -12.20 -4.87 2.03
CA PHE A 58 -12.11 -4.55 0.62
C PHE A 58 -13.40 -4.78 -0.17
N LYS A 59 -14.53 -5.01 0.52
CA LYS A 59 -15.80 -5.33 -0.16
C LYS A 59 -16.40 -4.18 -0.95
N ASP A 60 -16.20 -2.95 -0.49
CA ASP A 60 -16.79 -1.78 -1.13
C ASP A 60 -15.92 -1.28 -2.28
N PHE A 61 -15.88 -2.07 -3.36
CA PHE A 61 -15.03 -1.74 -4.50
C PHE A 61 -15.42 -0.41 -5.17
N GLU A 62 -16.70 -0.07 -5.18
CA GLU A 62 -17.16 1.19 -5.78
C GLU A 62 -16.57 2.41 -5.06
N ALA A 63 -16.60 2.40 -3.72
CA ALA A 63 -15.99 3.46 -2.94
C ALA A 63 -14.46 3.47 -3.05
N LEU A 64 -13.84 2.29 -3.14
CA LEU A 64 -12.40 2.18 -3.33
C LEU A 64 -11.96 2.76 -4.68
N GLU A 65 -12.75 2.54 -5.73
CA GLU A 65 -12.44 3.02 -7.07
C GLU A 65 -12.73 4.49 -7.28
N LYS A 66 -13.62 5.10 -6.48
CA LYS A 66 -14.06 6.48 -6.70
C LYS A 66 -12.98 7.50 -6.36
N ALA A 67 -12.66 8.38 -7.31
CA ALA A 67 -11.71 9.47 -7.11
C ALA A 67 -12.29 10.59 -6.24
N ILE A 68 -11.42 11.23 -5.46
CA ILE A 68 -11.77 12.43 -4.69
C ILE A 68 -11.25 13.73 -5.33
N ASN A 69 -10.20 13.64 -6.15
CA ASN A 69 -9.56 14.80 -6.76
C ASN A 69 -9.87 14.95 -8.27
N ARG A 70 -10.72 14.11 -8.81
CA ARG A 70 -11.20 14.22 -10.21
C ARG A 70 -12.55 13.55 -10.33
N VAL A 71 -13.24 13.81 -11.44
CA VAL A 71 -14.49 13.13 -11.79
C VAL A 71 -14.19 11.71 -12.24
N GLY A 72 -14.98 10.76 -11.80
CA GLY A 72 -14.84 9.35 -12.16
C GLY A 72 -14.02 8.54 -11.17
N ASN A 73 -13.36 7.52 -11.68
CA ASN A 73 -12.62 6.57 -10.85
C ASN A 73 -11.14 6.93 -10.75
N ARG A 74 -10.53 6.60 -9.61
CA ARG A 74 -9.10 6.79 -9.37
C ARG A 74 -8.28 5.55 -9.74
N THR A 75 -8.88 4.38 -9.68
CA THR A 75 -8.22 3.11 -9.94
C THR A 75 -9.25 2.06 -10.29
N LYS A 76 -8.80 0.88 -10.72
CA LYS A 76 -9.65 -0.30 -10.88
C LYS A 76 -9.23 -1.36 -9.87
N ILE A 77 -10.19 -1.88 -9.11
CA ILE A 77 -9.95 -2.90 -8.10
C ILE A 77 -10.15 -4.28 -8.70
N TYR A 78 -9.17 -5.15 -8.47
CA TYR A 78 -9.23 -6.56 -8.81
C TYR A 78 -9.08 -7.39 -7.54
N TYR A 79 -9.83 -8.48 -7.45
CA TYR A 79 -9.74 -9.40 -6.34
C TYR A 79 -8.88 -10.60 -6.73
N CYS A 80 -8.00 -11.05 -5.84
CA CYS A 80 -7.20 -12.25 -6.07
C CYS A 80 -8.09 -13.47 -6.18
N HIS A 81 -7.73 -14.37 -7.08
CA HIS A 81 -8.38 -15.68 -7.13
C HIS A 81 -8.03 -16.47 -5.86
N ALA A 82 -8.98 -17.22 -5.35
CA ALA A 82 -8.73 -18.09 -4.21
C ALA A 82 -7.56 -19.04 -4.50
N ARG A 83 -6.66 -19.20 -3.52
CA ARG A 83 -5.50 -20.09 -3.62
C ARG A 83 -4.51 -19.73 -4.73
N SER A 84 -4.40 -18.46 -5.08
CA SER A 84 -3.44 -17.95 -6.08
C SER A 84 -2.44 -17.00 -5.43
N PRO A 85 -1.55 -17.47 -4.55
CA PRO A 85 -0.61 -16.61 -3.81
C PRO A 85 0.34 -15.84 -4.74
N GLN A 86 0.66 -16.38 -5.92
CA GLN A 86 1.51 -15.70 -6.89
C GLN A 86 0.95 -14.37 -7.37
N GLU A 87 -0.36 -14.16 -7.27
CA GLU A 87 -0.98 -12.88 -7.63
C GLU A 87 -0.59 -11.76 -6.69
N ARG A 88 -0.05 -12.09 -5.51
CA ARG A 88 0.33 -11.15 -4.47
C ARG A 88 1.76 -11.31 -3.96
N GLY A 89 2.64 -11.94 -4.76
CA GLY A 89 4.01 -12.22 -4.33
C GLY A 89 4.78 -10.99 -3.86
N SER A 90 4.63 -9.84 -4.54
CA SER A 90 5.27 -8.57 -4.13
C SER A 90 4.79 -8.10 -2.77
N ASN A 91 3.50 -8.24 -2.49
CA ASN A 91 2.91 -7.84 -1.23
C ASN A 91 3.35 -8.75 -0.08
N GLU A 92 3.49 -10.05 -0.35
CA GLU A 92 3.97 -11.01 0.67
C GLU A 92 5.41 -10.68 1.10
N ASN A 93 6.29 -10.36 0.16
CA ASN A 93 7.66 -9.94 0.48
C ASN A 93 7.68 -8.66 1.30
N ALA A 94 6.85 -7.69 0.93
CA ALA A 94 6.71 -6.45 1.69
C ALA A 94 6.23 -6.73 3.11
N ASN A 95 5.25 -7.63 3.27
CA ASN A 95 4.74 -8.01 4.60
C ASN A 95 5.84 -8.62 5.48
N LEU A 96 6.73 -9.44 4.92
CA LEU A 96 7.86 -9.99 5.66
C LEU A 96 8.78 -8.88 6.20
N LEU A 97 9.05 -7.86 5.40
CA LEU A 97 9.88 -6.72 5.83
C LEU A 97 9.15 -5.89 6.89
N ILE A 98 7.86 -5.65 6.71
CA ILE A 98 7.05 -4.91 7.68
C ILE A 98 7.04 -5.62 9.04
N ARG A 99 6.97 -6.95 9.05
CA ARG A 99 6.92 -7.75 10.29
C ARG A 99 8.19 -7.67 11.12
N ARG A 100 9.29 -7.20 10.57
CA ARG A 100 10.51 -6.93 11.37
C ARG A 100 10.27 -5.79 12.36
N TRP A 101 9.42 -4.82 12.00
CA TRP A 101 9.14 -3.63 12.81
C TRP A 101 7.80 -3.69 13.52
N LEU A 102 6.85 -4.44 12.95
CA LEU A 102 5.50 -4.60 13.46
C LEU A 102 5.18 -6.09 13.59
N PRO A 103 5.78 -6.80 14.56
CA PRO A 103 5.60 -8.25 14.69
C PRO A 103 4.16 -8.65 14.97
N LYS A 104 3.78 -9.84 14.52
CA LYS A 104 2.50 -10.43 14.90
C LYS A 104 2.42 -10.56 16.42
N GLY A 105 1.22 -10.36 16.99
CA GLY A 105 1.00 -10.43 18.43
C GLY A 105 1.34 -9.16 19.17
N SER A 106 1.87 -8.14 18.50
CA SER A 106 2.09 -6.83 19.10
C SER A 106 0.77 -6.13 19.39
N ASP A 107 0.77 -5.26 20.39
CA ASP A 107 -0.38 -4.41 20.71
C ASP A 107 -0.40 -3.22 19.74
N PHE A 108 -1.08 -3.38 18.62
CA PHE A 108 -1.13 -2.37 17.57
C PHE A 108 -1.82 -1.09 18.02
N ASP A 109 -2.71 -1.15 18.97
CA ASP A 109 -3.34 0.07 19.50
C ASP A 109 -2.33 0.99 20.16
N LYS A 110 -1.25 0.42 20.71
CA LYS A 110 -0.17 1.17 21.35
C LYS A 110 0.94 1.56 20.38
N ILE A 111 1.34 0.65 19.48
CA ILE A 111 2.54 0.86 18.67
C ILE A 111 2.26 1.49 17.30
N LEU A 112 1.04 1.34 16.75
CA LEU A 112 0.72 1.91 15.44
C LEU A 112 0.36 3.40 15.57
N THR A 113 1.38 4.23 15.46
CA THR A 113 1.22 5.68 15.29
C THR A 113 1.58 6.04 13.85
N ARG A 114 1.15 7.20 13.39
CA ARG A 114 1.52 7.69 12.06
C ARG A 114 3.03 7.82 11.93
N ASP A 115 3.70 8.30 12.97
CA ASP A 115 5.16 8.47 12.96
C ASP A 115 5.87 7.12 12.87
N LYS A 116 5.43 6.13 13.63
CA LYS A 116 6.00 4.78 13.57
C LYS A 116 5.84 4.16 12.21
N VAL A 117 4.64 4.24 11.64
CA VAL A 117 4.33 3.69 10.32
C VAL A 117 5.14 4.39 9.23
N LYS A 118 5.29 5.71 9.33
CA LYS A 118 6.11 6.47 8.38
C LYS A 118 7.57 6.06 8.45
N ASN A 119 8.10 5.84 9.65
CA ASN A 119 9.47 5.37 9.82
C ASN A 119 9.67 3.99 9.19
N VAL A 120 8.73 3.08 9.38
CA VAL A 120 8.77 1.74 8.77
C VAL A 120 8.71 1.84 7.25
N GLU A 121 7.82 2.68 6.72
CA GLU A 121 7.68 2.92 5.28
C GLU A 121 9.00 3.43 4.69
N GLU A 122 9.62 4.42 5.32
CA GLU A 122 10.90 4.97 4.88
C GLU A 122 12.00 3.91 4.93
N TRP A 123 12.08 3.14 6.02
CA TRP A 123 13.10 2.10 6.14
C TRP A 123 13.00 1.08 5.02
N ILE A 124 11.79 0.61 4.71
CA ILE A 124 11.55 -0.36 3.64
C ILE A 124 11.93 0.22 2.27
N ASN A 125 11.56 1.47 2.02
CA ASN A 125 11.78 2.10 0.72
C ASN A 125 13.24 2.46 0.48
N PHE A 126 14.03 2.65 1.53
CA PHE A 126 15.46 2.91 1.44
C PHE A 126 16.32 1.65 1.62
N TYR A 127 15.71 0.51 1.89
CA TYR A 127 16.43 -0.75 2.06
C TYR A 127 16.99 -1.24 0.73
N PRO A 128 18.33 -1.50 0.62
CA PRO A 128 18.92 -2.02 -0.62
C PRO A 128 18.40 -3.43 -0.93
N ARG A 129 18.02 -3.67 -2.18
CA ARG A 129 17.45 -4.96 -2.57
C ARG A 129 18.32 -5.66 -3.63
N ARG A 130 18.50 -6.97 -3.46
CA ARG A 130 19.19 -7.80 -4.45
C ARG A 130 18.48 -7.78 -5.80
N LEU A 131 17.15 -7.78 -5.78
CA LEU A 131 16.32 -7.69 -6.99
C LEU A 131 16.70 -6.50 -7.87
N PHE A 132 17.17 -5.41 -7.27
CA PHE A 132 17.53 -4.18 -7.95
C PHE A 132 19.04 -3.91 -7.92
N LYS A 133 19.83 -4.96 -7.78
CA LYS A 133 21.32 -4.85 -7.74
C LYS A 133 21.82 -3.86 -6.69
N GLY A 134 21.18 -3.86 -5.53
CA GLY A 134 21.53 -3.00 -4.40
C GLY A 134 20.88 -1.63 -4.39
N LYS A 135 20.09 -1.27 -5.41
CA LYS A 135 19.28 -0.05 -5.38
C LYS A 135 18.08 -0.23 -4.45
N CYS A 136 17.56 0.88 -3.94
CA CYS A 136 16.37 0.87 -3.11
C CYS A 136 15.12 1.24 -3.92
N SER A 137 13.96 0.86 -3.38
CA SER A 137 12.66 1.13 -4.01
C SER A 137 12.38 2.62 -4.18
N PHE A 138 12.81 3.45 -3.22
CA PHE A 138 12.62 4.90 -3.31
C PHE A 138 13.26 5.48 -4.58
N VAL A 139 14.51 5.13 -4.85
CA VAL A 139 15.23 5.64 -6.03
C VAL A 139 14.53 5.22 -7.30
N LEU A 140 14.15 3.94 -7.41
CA LEU A 140 13.47 3.43 -8.59
C LEU A 140 12.10 4.09 -8.80
N PHE A 141 11.37 4.31 -7.72
CA PHE A 141 10.07 4.97 -7.78
C PHE A 141 10.20 6.41 -8.27
N GLN A 142 11.21 7.15 -7.78
CA GLN A 142 11.48 8.51 -8.25
C GLN A 142 11.86 8.53 -9.72
N GLU A 143 12.66 7.56 -10.19
CA GLU A 143 13.01 7.43 -11.61
C GLU A 143 11.77 7.22 -12.47
N GLU A 144 10.85 6.35 -12.04
CA GLU A 144 9.61 6.09 -12.77
C GLU A 144 8.68 7.31 -12.77
N LEU A 145 8.56 8.03 -11.66
CA LEU A 145 7.76 9.26 -11.59
C LEU A 145 8.28 10.32 -12.55
N ALA A 146 9.59 10.40 -12.73
CA ALA A 146 10.20 11.37 -13.64
C ALA A 146 9.89 11.07 -15.11
N LEU A 147 9.44 9.86 -15.44
CA LEU A 147 9.06 9.48 -16.80
C LEU A 147 7.58 9.80 -17.14
N LEU A 148 6.81 10.23 -16.16
CA LEU A 148 5.36 10.52 -16.35
C LEU A 148 5.12 11.86 -17.04
#